data_4c3cae94cf1c6523e93e5ad3b944a888
#
_entry.id   4c3cae94cf1c6523e93e5ad3b944a888
#
_cell.length_a   1.000
_cell.length_b   1.000
_cell.length_c   1.000
_cell.angle_alpha   90.00
_cell.angle_beta   90.00
_cell.angle_gamma   90.00
#
_symmetry.space_group_name_H-M   'P 1'
#
loop_
_entity.id
_entity.type
_entity.pdbx_description
1 polymer ?
#
loop_
_entity_poly.entity_id
_entity_poly.type
_entity_poly.pdbx_seq_one_letter_code
_entity_poly.pdbx_strand_id
1 'polypeptide(L)'
;MSGLSIRQRLALELHRQLIKDAQHNHPLHQLFWESTLRCNMKCRHCGSDCKVSSVHPDMPFEDFRKVLVRIKEKYDSHKIMVIVSGGEPLMRDDLFKCGRAIYDLEFPWGMVSNGRLMSQRNIDRLLASGLHSLTISLDGFEEDHNWMRGTEDGFGYAAGAVEIMAKEPGIKFDVVTCVNNRNYESLEQFKEYLISLGLKKWRLFTVFPVGRAAQDPDLQLSNERFRGLMEFIKKTRKEGRINASYGCEGFLGEYEGEVRDNLYTCQAGLSVASVLIDGSISACGSIRSDYHQGNIYKDDFIDVWENRFQPYRDRSWMKKDLCGDCKWFRYCQGNGMHLRDDDGNLILCHYERLK
;
A
#
# COMPACT_ATOMS: atom_id res chain seq x y z
N MET A 1 0.12 -25.71 15.51
CA MET A 1 -0.97 -25.49 14.56
C MET A 1 -2.35 -25.81 15.16
N SER A 2 -2.46 -25.70 16.49
CA SER A 2 -3.68 -25.93 17.28
C SER A 2 -4.56 -24.71 17.17
N GLY A 3 -5.16 -24.19 16.41
CA GLY A 3 -6.07 -23.06 16.29
C GLY A 3 -6.77 -22.97 14.92
N LEU A 4 -6.17 -23.51 13.86
CA LEU A 4 -6.77 -23.49 12.54
C LEU A 4 -7.77 -24.64 12.32
N SER A 5 -8.92 -24.31 11.77
CA SER A 5 -9.86 -25.30 11.23
C SER A 5 -9.24 -26.07 10.05
N ILE A 6 -9.79 -27.25 9.73
CA ILE A 6 -9.37 -28.04 8.57
C ILE A 6 -9.53 -27.22 7.27
N ARG A 7 -10.61 -26.44 7.15
CA ARG A 7 -10.87 -25.58 6.01
C ARG A 7 -9.78 -24.49 5.83
N GLN A 8 -9.37 -23.84 6.91
CA GLN A 8 -8.28 -22.83 6.87
C GLN A 8 -6.95 -23.45 6.47
N ARG A 9 -6.63 -24.66 6.98
CA ARG A 9 -5.40 -25.37 6.60
C ARG A 9 -5.37 -25.72 5.12
N LEU A 10 -6.47 -26.25 4.59
CA LEU A 10 -6.57 -26.54 3.15
C LEU A 10 -6.44 -25.28 2.31
N ALA A 11 -7.10 -24.18 2.70
CA ALA A 11 -7.00 -22.91 2.01
C ALA A 11 -5.56 -22.37 1.99
N LEU A 12 -4.83 -22.44 3.11
CA LEU A 12 -3.43 -22.04 3.19
C LEU A 12 -2.52 -22.92 2.33
N GLU A 13 -2.75 -24.23 2.27
CA GLU A 13 -1.96 -25.13 1.40
C GLU A 13 -2.21 -24.85 -0.08
N LEU A 14 -3.45 -24.64 -0.49
CA LEU A 14 -3.78 -24.22 -1.86
C LEU A 14 -3.15 -22.87 -2.19
N HIS A 15 -3.28 -21.91 -1.29
CA HIS A 15 -2.65 -20.59 -1.46
C HIS A 15 -1.14 -20.69 -1.59
N ARG A 16 -0.49 -21.56 -0.83
CA ARG A 16 0.95 -21.83 -0.95
C ARG A 16 1.37 -22.32 -2.35
N GLN A 17 0.53 -23.13 -3.02
CA GLN A 17 0.81 -23.52 -4.40
C GLN A 17 0.67 -22.33 -5.36
N LEU A 18 -0.38 -21.49 -5.20
CA LEU A 18 -0.54 -20.27 -5.99
C LEU A 18 0.64 -19.31 -5.82
N ILE A 19 1.21 -19.20 -4.60
CA ILE A 19 2.42 -18.40 -4.37
C ILE A 19 3.61 -18.94 -5.15
N LYS A 20 3.81 -20.28 -5.17
CA LYS A 20 4.89 -20.91 -5.94
C LYS A 20 4.74 -20.65 -7.44
N ASP A 21 3.51 -20.76 -7.95
CA ASP A 21 3.22 -20.44 -9.36
C ASP A 21 3.52 -18.95 -9.65
N ALA A 22 3.14 -18.05 -8.75
CA ALA A 22 3.45 -16.64 -8.87
C ALA A 22 4.95 -16.32 -8.77
N GLN A 23 5.70 -17.06 -7.96
CA GLN A 23 7.17 -16.96 -7.89
C GLN A 23 7.83 -17.39 -9.20
N HIS A 24 7.28 -18.40 -9.86
CA HIS A 24 7.82 -18.89 -11.13
C HIS A 24 7.43 -18.02 -12.31
N ASN A 25 6.14 -17.69 -12.43
CA ASN A 25 5.58 -16.98 -13.58
C ASN A 25 5.64 -15.44 -13.43
N HIS A 26 5.78 -14.94 -12.22
CA HIS A 26 5.89 -13.53 -11.82
C HIS A 26 5.16 -12.51 -12.73
N PRO A 27 3.84 -12.69 -12.96
CA PRO A 27 3.08 -11.80 -13.82
C PRO A 27 3.03 -10.38 -13.25
N LEU A 28 3.43 -9.38 -14.01
CA LEU A 28 3.33 -7.98 -13.57
C LEU A 28 1.86 -7.55 -13.61
N HIS A 29 1.28 -7.22 -12.45
CA HIS A 29 -0.10 -6.74 -12.33
C HIS A 29 -0.18 -5.29 -11.83
N GLN A 30 0.86 -4.80 -11.17
CA GLN A 30 0.86 -3.46 -10.60
C GLN A 30 2.24 -2.84 -10.68
N LEU A 31 2.29 -1.61 -11.17
CA LEU A 31 3.51 -0.81 -11.24
C LEU A 31 3.31 0.49 -10.46
N PHE A 32 4.05 0.68 -9.38
CA PHE A 32 4.09 1.95 -8.68
C PHE A 32 5.06 2.92 -9.35
N TRP A 33 4.64 4.14 -9.48
CA TRP A 33 5.50 5.25 -9.85
C TRP A 33 5.59 6.25 -8.69
N GLU A 34 6.77 6.35 -8.08
CA GLU A 34 7.06 7.39 -7.10
C GLU A 34 7.35 8.69 -7.86
N SER A 35 6.29 9.42 -8.18
CA SER A 35 6.30 10.51 -9.16
C SER A 35 6.89 11.81 -8.61
N THR A 36 6.83 12.00 -7.30
CA THR A 36 7.35 13.16 -6.55
C THR A 36 7.61 12.79 -5.10
N LEU A 37 8.56 13.42 -4.46
CA LEU A 37 8.72 13.41 -2.98
C LEU A 37 8.24 14.71 -2.33
N ARG A 38 7.71 15.66 -3.11
CA ARG A 38 7.06 16.85 -2.55
C ARG A 38 5.70 16.47 -1.97
N CYS A 39 5.40 17.02 -0.79
CA CYS A 39 4.13 16.80 -0.10
C CYS A 39 3.73 18.05 0.67
N ASN A 40 2.44 18.40 0.64
CA ASN A 40 1.87 19.53 1.36
C ASN A 40 1.47 19.19 2.81
N MET A 41 1.87 18.01 3.31
CA MET A 41 1.69 17.57 4.69
C MET A 41 3.00 17.04 5.29
N LYS A 42 3.11 17.03 6.63
CA LYS A 42 4.25 16.49 7.37
C LYS A 42 3.80 15.38 8.33
N CYS A 43 3.27 14.30 7.76
CA CYS A 43 2.71 13.19 8.54
C CYS A 43 3.74 12.58 9.49
N ARG A 44 3.34 12.29 10.74
CA ARG A 44 4.20 11.68 11.77
C ARG A 44 4.68 10.28 11.38
N HIS A 45 3.87 9.54 10.65
CA HIS A 45 4.14 8.16 10.21
C HIS A 45 4.75 8.03 8.80
N CYS A 46 5.19 9.11 8.18
CA CYS A 46 5.70 9.05 6.81
C CYS A 46 7.01 8.26 6.71
N GLY A 47 6.98 7.13 6.01
CA GLY A 47 8.15 6.28 5.76
C GLY A 47 9.16 6.91 4.79
N SER A 48 8.71 7.79 3.88
CA SER A 48 9.55 8.45 2.87
C SER A 48 10.08 9.83 3.31
N ASP A 49 9.75 10.30 4.50
CA ASP A 49 10.10 11.64 5.02
C ASP A 49 9.79 12.80 4.04
N CYS A 50 8.69 12.68 3.30
CA CYS A 50 8.25 13.68 2.32
C CYS A 50 7.97 15.04 2.99
N LYS A 51 8.33 16.13 2.29
CA LYS A 51 8.22 17.53 2.73
C LYS A 51 7.72 18.42 1.57
N VAL A 52 7.46 19.68 1.84
CA VAL A 52 7.04 20.67 0.83
C VAL A 52 8.09 20.80 -0.29
N SER A 53 9.37 20.79 0.09
CA SER A 53 10.50 20.72 -0.85
C SER A 53 11.17 19.36 -0.80
N SER A 54 11.71 18.90 -1.90
CA SER A 54 12.48 17.68 -2.00
C SER A 54 13.86 17.97 -2.58
N VAL A 55 14.88 17.22 -2.12
CA VAL A 55 16.23 17.25 -2.71
C VAL A 55 16.27 16.61 -4.09
N HIS A 56 15.34 15.69 -4.36
CA HIS A 56 15.15 15.08 -5.67
C HIS A 56 14.10 15.88 -6.45
N PRO A 57 14.40 16.33 -7.67
CA PRO A 57 13.39 16.90 -8.56
C PRO A 57 12.33 15.84 -8.89
N ASP A 58 11.13 16.28 -9.27
CA ASP A 58 10.13 15.36 -9.82
C ASP A 58 10.70 14.64 -11.03
N MET A 59 10.52 13.32 -11.11
CA MET A 59 10.96 12.56 -12.28
C MET A 59 10.24 13.09 -13.54
N PRO A 60 10.95 13.43 -14.62
CA PRO A 60 10.30 13.76 -15.88
C PRO A 60 9.39 12.61 -16.33
N PHE A 61 8.14 12.91 -16.65
CA PHE A 61 7.19 11.86 -17.06
C PHE A 61 7.69 11.06 -18.27
N GLU A 62 8.40 11.69 -19.18
CA GLU A 62 8.95 11.03 -20.37
C GLU A 62 9.89 9.87 -20.04
N ASP A 63 10.61 9.93 -18.91
CA ASP A 63 11.48 8.83 -18.50
C ASP A 63 10.66 7.64 -18.01
N PHE A 64 9.61 7.89 -17.22
CA PHE A 64 8.67 6.85 -16.83
C PHE A 64 7.86 6.32 -18.03
N ARG A 65 7.49 7.19 -18.97
CA ARG A 65 6.77 6.80 -20.20
C ARG A 65 7.56 5.77 -21.02
N LYS A 66 8.87 5.92 -21.12
CA LYS A 66 9.73 4.92 -21.78
C LYS A 66 9.60 3.54 -21.15
N VAL A 67 9.54 3.46 -19.81
CA VAL A 67 9.29 2.22 -19.09
C VAL A 67 7.94 1.62 -19.46
N LEU A 68 6.87 2.43 -19.50
CA LEU A 68 5.53 1.96 -19.88
C LEU A 68 5.50 1.42 -21.31
N VAL A 69 6.15 2.10 -22.27
CA VAL A 69 6.25 1.61 -23.64
C VAL A 69 6.95 0.26 -23.71
N ARG A 70 8.06 0.09 -23.00
CA ARG A 70 8.77 -1.20 -22.92
C ARG A 70 7.92 -2.31 -22.32
N ILE A 71 7.13 -1.99 -21.28
CA ILE A 71 6.20 -2.95 -20.65
C ILE A 71 5.10 -3.37 -21.66
N LYS A 72 4.50 -2.41 -22.37
CA LYS A 72 3.45 -2.66 -23.37
C LYS A 72 3.91 -3.51 -24.56
N GLU A 73 5.18 -3.45 -24.92
CA GLU A 73 5.75 -4.30 -25.97
C GLU A 73 5.77 -5.79 -25.59
N LYS A 74 5.79 -6.11 -24.30
CA LYS A 74 5.91 -7.48 -23.80
C LYS A 74 4.67 -8.01 -23.11
N TYR A 75 3.92 -7.15 -22.43
CA TYR A 75 2.78 -7.51 -21.61
C TYR A 75 1.49 -6.83 -22.06
N ASP A 76 0.36 -7.42 -21.69
CA ASP A 76 -0.96 -6.82 -21.87
C ASP A 76 -1.14 -5.65 -20.87
N SER A 77 -1.04 -4.40 -21.37
CA SER A 77 -1.15 -3.17 -20.58
C SER A 77 -2.46 -3.07 -19.80
N HIS A 78 -3.58 -3.61 -20.34
CA HIS A 78 -4.88 -3.59 -19.66
C HIS A 78 -4.90 -4.38 -18.35
N LYS A 79 -3.94 -5.31 -18.15
CA LYS A 79 -3.80 -6.13 -16.93
C LYS A 79 -2.86 -5.55 -15.90
N ILE A 80 -2.22 -4.41 -16.20
CA ILE A 80 -1.19 -3.79 -15.35
C ILE A 80 -1.72 -2.45 -14.84
N MET A 81 -2.06 -2.37 -13.56
CA MET A 81 -2.47 -1.12 -12.91
C MET A 81 -1.25 -0.26 -12.61
N VAL A 82 -1.19 0.94 -13.17
CA VAL A 82 -0.18 1.94 -12.78
C VAL A 82 -0.69 2.73 -11.58
N ILE A 83 0.06 2.76 -10.48
CA ILE A 83 -0.28 3.54 -9.29
C ILE A 83 0.68 4.71 -9.13
N VAL A 84 0.17 5.91 -9.30
CA VAL A 84 0.92 7.14 -9.04
C VAL A 84 0.96 7.41 -7.55
N SER A 85 2.17 7.48 -7.01
CA SER A 85 2.46 7.65 -5.59
C SER A 85 3.66 8.58 -5.36
N GLY A 86 4.18 8.57 -4.15
CA GLY A 86 5.33 9.36 -3.74
C GLY A 86 5.01 10.17 -2.48
N GLY A 87 5.21 11.50 -2.51
CA GLY A 87 4.66 12.43 -1.55
C GLY A 87 3.15 12.62 -1.76
N GLU A 88 2.76 13.78 -2.29
CA GLU A 88 1.39 14.00 -2.76
C GLU A 88 1.40 14.18 -4.28
N PRO A 89 0.80 13.27 -5.06
CA PRO A 89 0.82 13.36 -6.51
C PRO A 89 0.25 14.68 -7.06
N LEU A 90 -0.77 15.24 -6.42
CA LEU A 90 -1.36 16.53 -6.82
C LEU A 90 -0.43 17.75 -6.61
N MET A 91 0.75 17.56 -6.02
CA MET A 91 1.82 18.57 -6.02
C MET A 91 2.57 18.68 -7.35
N ARG A 92 2.35 17.73 -8.28
CA ARG A 92 2.87 17.82 -9.65
C ARG A 92 1.97 18.69 -10.52
N ASP A 93 2.55 19.66 -11.20
CA ASP A 93 1.81 20.56 -12.11
C ASP A 93 1.30 19.83 -13.36
N ASP A 94 2.00 18.78 -13.78
CA ASP A 94 1.72 17.99 -14.99
C ASP A 94 0.93 16.69 -14.73
N LEU A 95 0.50 16.39 -13.47
CA LEU A 95 -0.15 15.13 -13.10
C LEU A 95 -1.28 14.71 -14.05
N PHE A 96 -2.17 15.63 -14.41
CA PHE A 96 -3.32 15.33 -15.27
C PHE A 96 -2.90 14.96 -16.71
N LYS A 97 -1.80 15.55 -17.19
CA LYS A 97 -1.20 15.19 -18.49
C LYS A 97 -0.54 13.81 -18.40
N CYS A 98 0.16 13.53 -17.29
CA CYS A 98 0.74 12.21 -17.03
C CYS A 98 -0.35 11.13 -16.98
N GLY A 99 -1.43 11.35 -16.21
CA GLY A 99 -2.56 10.42 -16.12
C GLY A 99 -3.20 10.15 -17.48
N ARG A 100 -3.44 11.20 -18.27
CA ARG A 100 -3.98 11.05 -19.62
C ARG A 100 -3.05 10.24 -20.52
N ALA A 101 -1.76 10.49 -20.49
CA ALA A 101 -0.78 9.76 -21.30
C ALA A 101 -0.64 8.27 -20.86
N ILE A 102 -0.76 7.96 -19.57
CA ILE A 102 -0.81 6.57 -19.06
C ILE A 102 -2.06 5.89 -19.63
N TYR A 103 -3.22 6.55 -19.57
CA TYR A 103 -4.48 6.04 -20.12
C TYR A 103 -4.41 5.81 -21.62
N ASP A 104 -3.82 6.75 -22.39
CA ASP A 104 -3.64 6.63 -23.85
C ASP A 104 -2.67 5.50 -24.26
N LEU A 105 -1.78 5.10 -23.35
CA LEU A 105 -0.97 3.89 -23.48
C LEU A 105 -1.73 2.61 -23.08
N GLU A 106 -3.04 2.71 -22.77
CA GLU A 106 -3.93 1.61 -22.42
C GLU A 106 -3.61 0.95 -21.07
N PHE A 107 -2.95 1.67 -20.15
CA PHE A 107 -2.81 1.24 -18.77
C PHE A 107 -3.96 1.80 -17.93
N PRO A 108 -4.71 0.96 -17.19
CA PRO A 108 -5.52 1.47 -16.10
C PRO A 108 -4.60 2.12 -15.06
N TRP A 109 -4.99 3.29 -14.56
CA TRP A 109 -4.17 3.95 -13.56
C TRP A 109 -4.95 4.43 -12.34
N GLY A 110 -4.25 4.56 -11.23
CA GLY A 110 -4.81 5.04 -9.97
C GLY A 110 -3.79 5.86 -9.20
N MET A 111 -4.23 6.43 -8.08
CA MET A 111 -3.35 7.18 -7.19
C MET A 111 -3.76 7.04 -5.72
N VAL A 112 -2.80 7.35 -4.85
CA VAL A 112 -3.03 7.54 -3.41
C VAL A 112 -2.84 9.02 -3.09
N SER A 113 -3.80 9.63 -2.40
CA SER A 113 -3.77 11.05 -2.05
C SER A 113 -4.06 11.28 -0.56
N ASN A 114 -3.48 12.33 -0.01
CA ASN A 114 -3.84 12.83 1.31
C ASN A 114 -5.15 13.65 1.33
N GLY A 115 -5.76 13.88 0.18
CA GLY A 115 -7.05 14.55 0.03
C GLY A 115 -7.02 16.08 0.03
N ARG A 116 -5.95 16.72 0.49
CA ARG A 116 -5.91 18.18 0.71
C ARG A 116 -6.11 19.02 -0.57
N LEU A 117 -5.68 18.50 -1.72
CA LEU A 117 -5.83 19.18 -3.03
C LEU A 117 -6.99 18.59 -3.86
N MET A 118 -7.83 17.74 -3.27
CA MET A 118 -8.95 17.07 -3.95
C MET A 118 -10.22 17.95 -3.98
N SER A 119 -10.12 19.13 -4.62
CA SER A 119 -11.30 19.94 -4.94
C SER A 119 -12.14 19.28 -6.03
N GLN A 120 -13.43 19.63 -6.16
CA GLN A 120 -14.30 19.15 -7.23
C GLN A 120 -13.63 19.33 -8.60
N ARG A 121 -13.07 20.51 -8.88
CA ARG A 121 -12.34 20.79 -10.12
C ARG A 121 -11.18 19.81 -10.37
N ASN A 122 -10.41 19.46 -9.35
CA ASN A 122 -9.30 18.51 -9.50
C ASN A 122 -9.81 17.09 -9.67
N ILE A 123 -10.88 16.71 -8.99
CA ILE A 123 -11.57 15.42 -9.18
C ILE A 123 -12.04 15.29 -10.64
N ASP A 124 -12.76 16.30 -11.17
CA ASP A 124 -13.25 16.29 -12.56
C ASP A 124 -12.07 16.13 -13.56
N ARG A 125 -10.95 16.80 -13.32
CA ARG A 125 -9.73 16.67 -14.16
C ARG A 125 -9.08 15.30 -14.06
N LEU A 126 -9.06 14.68 -12.87
CA LEU A 126 -8.55 13.32 -12.69
C LEU A 126 -9.43 12.31 -13.43
N LEU A 127 -10.75 12.43 -13.32
CA LEU A 127 -11.70 11.58 -14.05
C LEU A 127 -11.53 11.75 -15.58
N ALA A 128 -11.44 12.99 -16.06
CA ALA A 128 -11.21 13.29 -17.48
C ALA A 128 -9.84 12.77 -17.98
N SER A 129 -8.87 12.58 -17.11
CA SER A 129 -7.58 11.97 -17.45
C SER A 129 -7.57 10.43 -17.39
N GLY A 130 -8.74 9.81 -17.15
CA GLY A 130 -8.90 8.34 -17.17
C GLY A 130 -8.53 7.65 -15.87
N LEU A 131 -8.68 8.31 -14.72
CA LEU A 131 -8.46 7.70 -13.40
C LEU A 131 -9.40 6.51 -13.19
N HIS A 132 -8.86 5.34 -12.80
CA HIS A 132 -9.61 4.11 -12.52
C HIS A 132 -9.70 3.79 -11.03
N SER A 133 -8.71 4.22 -10.25
CA SER A 133 -8.63 3.90 -8.83
C SER A 133 -8.11 5.06 -8.01
N LEU A 134 -8.74 5.31 -6.88
CA LEU A 134 -8.31 6.33 -5.94
C LEU A 134 -8.36 5.79 -4.51
N THR A 135 -7.31 6.06 -3.76
CA THR A 135 -7.27 5.86 -2.32
C THR A 135 -7.10 7.23 -1.65
N ILE A 136 -7.96 7.57 -0.71
CA ILE A 136 -7.79 8.75 0.14
C ILE A 136 -7.41 8.31 1.55
N SER A 137 -6.43 9.00 2.12
CA SER A 137 -5.99 8.77 3.49
C SER A 137 -6.84 9.58 4.46
N LEU A 138 -7.48 8.90 5.43
CA LEU A 138 -8.25 9.55 6.50
C LEU A 138 -8.10 8.74 7.81
N ASP A 139 -7.40 9.33 8.81
CA ASP A 139 -6.89 8.60 9.98
C ASP A 139 -7.73 8.81 11.26
N GLY A 140 -9.00 9.05 11.14
CA GLY A 140 -9.90 9.32 12.28
C GLY A 140 -10.58 10.66 12.14
N PHE A 141 -11.16 11.15 13.24
CA PHE A 141 -11.78 12.47 13.31
C PHE A 141 -10.74 13.59 13.28
N GLU A 142 -11.19 14.82 13.24
CA GLU A 142 -10.39 16.01 12.95
C GLU A 142 -9.13 16.12 13.81
N GLU A 143 -9.24 15.98 15.12
CA GLU A 143 -8.10 16.11 16.03
C GLU A 143 -7.03 15.04 15.74
N ASP A 144 -7.43 13.76 15.62
CA ASP A 144 -6.51 12.65 15.41
C ASP A 144 -5.93 12.66 14.01
N HIS A 145 -6.76 12.94 12.99
CA HIS A 145 -6.29 13.06 11.63
C HIS A 145 -5.28 14.20 11.47
N ASN A 146 -5.62 15.38 11.94
CA ASN A 146 -4.77 16.57 11.81
C ASN A 146 -3.46 16.38 12.57
N TRP A 147 -3.49 15.81 13.78
CA TRP A 147 -2.29 15.43 14.52
C TRP A 147 -1.41 14.45 13.76
N MET A 148 -2.00 13.37 13.21
CA MET A 148 -1.27 12.33 12.48
C MET A 148 -0.65 12.87 11.19
N ARG A 149 -1.38 13.75 10.50
CA ARG A 149 -0.96 14.33 9.21
C ARG A 149 -0.07 15.55 9.35
N GLY A 150 0.09 16.10 10.58
CA GLY A 150 0.91 17.29 10.84
C GLY A 150 0.37 18.53 10.13
N THR A 151 -0.95 18.75 10.18
CA THR A 151 -1.68 19.86 9.57
C THR A 151 -2.78 20.33 10.53
N GLU A 152 -3.26 21.55 10.36
CA GLU A 152 -4.35 22.11 11.18
C GLU A 152 -5.74 21.87 10.59
N ASP A 153 -5.84 21.68 9.28
CA ASP A 153 -7.09 21.70 8.49
C ASP A 153 -7.27 20.51 7.54
N GLY A 154 -6.39 19.50 7.61
CA GLY A 154 -6.37 18.37 6.67
C GLY A 154 -7.65 17.53 6.64
N PHE A 155 -8.29 17.35 7.80
CA PHE A 155 -9.49 16.53 7.95
C PHE A 155 -10.63 17.03 7.05
N GLY A 156 -10.96 18.32 7.10
CA GLY A 156 -12.07 18.88 6.32
C GLY A 156 -11.92 18.65 4.82
N TYR A 157 -10.71 18.82 4.27
CA TYR A 157 -10.42 18.55 2.86
C TYR A 157 -10.52 17.07 2.52
N ALA A 158 -9.91 16.20 3.31
CA ALA A 158 -9.93 14.77 3.06
C ALA A 158 -11.34 14.18 3.20
N ALA A 159 -12.10 14.56 4.23
CA ALA A 159 -13.47 14.11 4.44
C ALA A 159 -14.40 14.60 3.32
N GLY A 160 -14.29 15.85 2.88
CA GLY A 160 -15.02 16.38 1.74
C GLY A 160 -14.72 15.63 0.43
N ALA A 161 -13.45 15.32 0.20
CA ALA A 161 -13.05 14.51 -0.96
C ALA A 161 -13.62 13.08 -0.87
N VAL A 162 -13.65 12.47 0.31
CA VAL A 162 -14.28 11.15 0.53
C VAL A 162 -15.76 11.20 0.21
N GLU A 163 -16.48 12.24 0.68
CA GLU A 163 -17.92 12.40 0.42
C GLU A 163 -18.23 12.50 -1.08
N ILE A 164 -17.43 13.25 -1.83
CA ILE A 164 -17.57 13.36 -3.29
C ILE A 164 -17.30 12.01 -3.95
N MET A 165 -16.15 11.41 -3.68
CA MET A 165 -15.72 10.18 -4.34
C MET A 165 -16.53 8.95 -3.98
N ALA A 166 -17.14 8.90 -2.79
CA ALA A 166 -18.04 7.80 -2.41
C ALA A 166 -19.30 7.73 -3.28
N LYS A 167 -19.65 8.82 -3.96
CA LYS A 167 -20.81 8.94 -4.86
C LYS A 167 -20.45 8.75 -6.34
N GLU A 168 -19.14 8.76 -6.69
CA GLU A 168 -18.70 8.65 -8.08
C GLU A 168 -18.83 7.21 -8.59
N PRO A 169 -19.62 6.97 -9.65
CA PRO A 169 -19.75 5.65 -10.24
C PRO A 169 -18.51 5.29 -11.09
N GLY A 170 -18.17 4.01 -11.14
CA GLY A 170 -17.14 3.50 -12.06
C GLY A 170 -15.71 3.63 -11.57
N ILE A 171 -15.45 4.29 -10.45
CA ILE A 171 -14.12 4.39 -9.83
C ILE A 171 -13.97 3.35 -8.72
N LYS A 172 -12.83 2.65 -8.71
CA LYS A 172 -12.43 1.83 -7.56
C LYS A 172 -11.93 2.75 -6.46
N PHE A 173 -12.78 3.02 -5.48
CA PHE A 173 -12.50 3.97 -4.41
C PHE A 173 -12.45 3.29 -3.06
N ASP A 174 -11.48 3.67 -2.24
CA ASP A 174 -11.39 3.29 -0.83
C ASP A 174 -10.73 4.37 0.04
N VAL A 175 -10.94 4.26 1.33
CA VAL A 175 -10.24 5.04 2.36
C VAL A 175 -9.21 4.15 3.05
N VAL A 176 -8.04 4.72 3.32
CA VAL A 176 -7.00 4.10 4.15
C VAL A 176 -6.89 4.85 5.47
N THR A 177 -6.88 4.09 6.57
CA THR A 177 -6.65 4.58 7.92
C THR A 177 -5.44 3.90 8.55
N CYS A 178 -4.44 4.67 8.98
CA CYS A 178 -3.34 4.19 9.81
C CYS A 178 -3.76 4.22 11.28
N VAL A 179 -4.07 3.05 11.83
CA VAL A 179 -4.53 2.89 13.22
C VAL A 179 -3.35 3.02 14.18
N ASN A 180 -3.51 3.85 15.18
CA ASN A 180 -2.54 4.15 16.22
C ASN A 180 -3.22 4.29 17.58
N ASN A 181 -2.47 4.60 18.63
CA ASN A 181 -3.03 4.68 20.00
C ASN A 181 -4.08 5.78 20.20
N ARG A 182 -4.05 6.85 19.38
CA ARG A 182 -5.02 7.96 19.53
C ARG A 182 -6.37 7.63 18.90
N ASN A 183 -6.38 7.09 17.67
CA ASN A 183 -7.62 6.87 16.93
C ASN A 183 -8.25 5.49 17.18
N TYR A 184 -7.57 4.61 17.94
CA TYR A 184 -8.04 3.23 18.19
C TYR A 184 -9.42 3.19 18.87
N GLU A 185 -9.60 4.00 19.92
CA GLU A 185 -10.85 3.97 20.71
C GLU A 185 -12.05 4.57 19.95
N SER A 186 -11.81 5.38 18.94
CA SER A 186 -12.85 6.02 18.12
C SER A 186 -13.24 5.21 16.87
N LEU A 187 -12.63 4.04 16.62
CA LEU A 187 -12.83 3.28 15.37
C LEU A 187 -14.30 2.90 15.10
N GLU A 188 -15.08 2.56 16.14
CA GLU A 188 -16.50 2.21 15.97
C GLU A 188 -17.31 3.43 15.48
N GLN A 189 -17.09 4.60 16.11
CA GLN A 189 -17.76 5.85 15.72
C GLN A 189 -17.29 6.31 14.34
N PHE A 190 -16.01 6.15 14.06
CA PHE A 190 -15.43 6.52 12.77
C PHE A 190 -15.93 5.62 11.63
N LYS A 191 -16.16 4.32 11.89
CA LYS A 191 -16.85 3.42 10.98
C LYS A 191 -18.23 3.96 10.59
N GLU A 192 -19.06 4.34 11.58
CA GLU A 192 -20.38 4.89 11.32
C GLU A 192 -20.34 6.19 10.51
N TYR A 193 -19.35 7.04 10.79
CA TYR A 193 -19.11 8.26 10.02
C TYR A 193 -18.77 7.93 8.54
N LEU A 194 -17.84 7.01 8.28
CA LEU A 194 -17.49 6.60 6.93
C LEU A 194 -18.68 6.01 6.16
N ILE A 195 -19.50 5.21 6.84
CA ILE A 195 -20.75 4.65 6.27
C ILE A 195 -21.74 5.78 5.92
N SER A 196 -21.86 6.80 6.76
CA SER A 196 -22.74 7.96 6.52
C SER A 196 -22.32 8.78 5.29
N LEU A 197 -21.01 8.82 4.99
CA LEU A 197 -20.47 9.42 3.75
C LEU A 197 -20.73 8.56 2.50
N GLY A 198 -21.24 7.34 2.66
CA GLY A 198 -21.50 6.39 1.55
C GLY A 198 -20.30 5.50 1.18
N LEU A 199 -19.24 5.50 1.99
CA LEU A 199 -18.05 4.69 1.72
C LEU A 199 -18.37 3.19 1.72
N LYS A 200 -17.84 2.44 0.74
CA LYS A 200 -18.03 0.99 0.60
C LYS A 200 -16.82 0.16 0.99
N LYS A 201 -15.61 0.71 0.89
CA LYS A 201 -14.35 0.00 1.15
C LYS A 201 -13.46 0.81 2.08
N TRP A 202 -12.99 0.17 3.14
CA TRP A 202 -12.14 0.77 4.15
C TRP A 202 -10.96 -0.15 4.45
N ARG A 203 -9.74 0.29 4.15
CA ARG A 203 -8.53 -0.44 4.52
C ARG A 203 -7.91 0.14 5.77
N LEU A 204 -7.57 -0.73 6.70
CA LEU A 204 -6.91 -0.38 7.95
C LEU A 204 -5.47 -0.92 7.91
N PHE A 205 -4.54 -0.06 8.27
CA PHE A 205 -3.13 -0.38 8.44
C PHE A 205 -2.73 -0.08 9.88
N THR A 206 -1.66 -0.70 10.35
CA THR A 206 -0.95 -0.22 11.53
C THR A 206 0.27 0.60 11.11
N VAL A 207 0.77 1.43 12.00
CA VAL A 207 2.00 2.16 11.73
C VAL A 207 3.18 1.22 11.94
N PHE A 208 4.06 1.08 10.97
CA PHE A 208 5.30 0.33 11.13
C PHE A 208 6.47 1.31 11.38
N PRO A 209 7.46 0.92 12.20
CA PRO A 209 8.48 1.82 12.71
C PRO A 209 9.58 2.08 11.67
N VAL A 210 9.24 2.79 10.57
CA VAL A 210 10.15 3.18 9.50
C VAL A 210 10.00 4.67 9.20
N GLY A 211 11.07 5.34 8.78
CA GLY A 211 11.07 6.77 8.49
C GLY A 211 10.78 7.58 9.77
N ARG A 212 9.89 8.58 9.68
CA ARG A 212 9.53 9.40 10.86
C ARG A 212 8.90 8.59 11.99
N ALA A 213 8.16 7.54 11.68
CA ALA A 213 7.51 6.69 12.68
C ALA A 213 8.49 5.88 13.55
N ALA A 214 9.73 5.68 13.09
CA ALA A 214 10.75 4.99 13.88
C ALA A 214 11.14 5.77 15.16
N GLN A 215 10.86 7.07 15.19
CA GLN A 215 11.21 7.97 16.31
C GLN A 215 10.03 8.22 17.26
N ASP A 216 8.85 7.65 16.97
CA ASP A 216 7.62 7.89 17.73
C ASP A 216 6.95 6.55 18.11
N PRO A 217 7.33 5.98 19.27
CA PRO A 217 6.78 4.71 19.74
C PRO A 217 5.27 4.79 20.06
N ASP A 218 4.72 5.98 20.35
CA ASP A 218 3.31 6.17 20.66
C ASP A 218 2.39 5.90 19.45
N LEU A 219 2.98 5.90 18.25
CA LEU A 219 2.28 5.49 17.03
C LEU A 219 2.02 3.98 16.98
N GLN A 220 2.74 3.18 17.76
CA GLN A 220 2.62 1.72 17.74
C GLN A 220 1.50 1.26 18.68
N LEU A 221 0.57 0.45 18.17
CA LEU A 221 -0.41 -0.23 19.01
C LEU A 221 0.29 -1.23 19.94
N SER A 222 -0.24 -1.41 21.16
CA SER A 222 0.10 -2.59 21.97
C SER A 222 -0.36 -3.89 21.31
N ASN A 223 0.18 -5.03 21.74
CA ASN A 223 -0.26 -6.33 21.22
C ASN A 223 -1.74 -6.59 21.51
N GLU A 224 -2.25 -6.13 22.66
CA GLU A 224 -3.66 -6.22 23.01
C GLU A 224 -4.54 -5.41 22.05
N ARG A 225 -4.19 -4.14 21.80
CA ARG A 225 -4.92 -3.29 20.85
C ARG A 225 -4.80 -3.80 19.43
N PHE A 226 -3.67 -4.40 19.05
CA PHE A 226 -3.52 -5.03 17.74
C PHE A 226 -4.48 -6.22 17.57
N ARG A 227 -4.61 -7.10 18.60
CA ARG A 227 -5.64 -8.15 18.58
C ARG A 227 -7.05 -7.57 18.53
N GLY A 228 -7.32 -6.54 19.34
CA GLY A 228 -8.60 -5.83 19.30
C GLY A 228 -8.95 -5.25 17.92
N LEU A 229 -7.96 -4.73 17.21
CA LEU A 229 -8.14 -4.26 15.83
C LEU A 229 -8.55 -5.41 14.89
N MET A 230 -7.94 -6.59 15.01
CA MET A 230 -8.33 -7.77 14.21
C MET A 230 -9.78 -8.18 14.49
N GLU A 231 -10.19 -8.22 15.76
CA GLU A 231 -11.57 -8.52 16.13
C GLU A 231 -12.56 -7.45 15.66
N PHE A 232 -12.19 -6.17 15.73
CA PHE A 232 -12.98 -5.06 15.17
C PHE A 232 -13.21 -5.25 13.67
N ILE A 233 -12.16 -5.52 12.89
CA ILE A 233 -12.29 -5.73 11.45
C ILE A 233 -13.17 -6.93 11.15
N LYS A 234 -12.95 -8.06 11.84
CA LYS A 234 -13.75 -9.28 11.68
C LYS A 234 -15.23 -9.03 11.99
N LYS A 235 -15.56 -8.30 13.07
CA LYS A 235 -16.92 -7.89 13.42
C LYS A 235 -17.52 -7.01 12.32
N THR A 236 -16.82 -5.96 11.88
CA THR A 236 -17.27 -5.03 10.84
C THR A 236 -17.56 -5.75 9.51
N ARG A 237 -16.71 -6.70 9.12
CA ARG A 237 -16.95 -7.53 7.92
C ARG A 237 -18.21 -8.38 8.05
N LYS A 238 -18.48 -8.94 9.25
CA LYS A 238 -19.70 -9.68 9.52
C LYS A 238 -20.98 -8.83 9.45
N GLU A 239 -20.91 -7.57 9.85
CA GLU A 239 -22.00 -6.60 9.74
C GLU A 239 -22.37 -6.32 8.28
N GLY A 240 -21.41 -6.38 7.34
CA GLY A 240 -21.64 -6.26 5.90
C GLY A 240 -22.02 -4.86 5.41
N ARG A 241 -21.94 -3.83 6.24
CA ARG A 241 -22.33 -2.44 5.90
C ARG A 241 -21.22 -1.69 5.17
N ILE A 242 -19.97 -2.03 5.49
CA ILE A 242 -18.76 -1.55 4.84
C ILE A 242 -17.75 -2.70 4.74
N ASN A 243 -17.05 -2.82 3.61
CA ASN A 243 -15.99 -3.82 3.47
C ASN A 243 -14.70 -3.32 4.12
N ALA A 244 -14.54 -3.60 5.43
CA ALA A 244 -13.31 -3.35 6.16
C ALA A 244 -12.28 -4.43 5.85
N SER A 245 -11.01 -4.06 5.65
CA SER A 245 -9.94 -4.98 5.31
C SER A 245 -8.63 -4.54 5.96
N TYR A 246 -7.92 -5.48 6.60
CA TYR A 246 -6.55 -5.22 7.04
C TYR A 246 -5.61 -5.16 5.83
N GLY A 247 -4.68 -4.23 5.82
CA GLY A 247 -3.74 -4.03 4.71
C GLY A 247 -2.77 -5.19 4.49
N CYS A 248 -1.87 -5.03 3.53
CA CYS A 248 -0.92 -6.07 3.09
C CYS A 248 0.34 -6.15 3.99
N GLU A 249 0.23 -5.91 5.30
CA GLU A 249 1.38 -5.70 6.17
C GLU A 249 2.05 -7.00 6.65
N GLY A 250 1.30 -8.05 6.93
CA GLY A 250 1.89 -9.28 7.47
C GLY A 250 0.94 -10.46 7.56
N PHE A 251 1.51 -11.61 7.85
CA PHE A 251 0.76 -12.84 8.11
C PHE A 251 0.13 -12.81 9.49
N LEU A 252 -1.15 -13.13 9.58
CA LEU A 252 -1.99 -12.97 10.78
C LEU A 252 -2.46 -14.28 11.41
N GLY A 253 -1.88 -15.43 11.02
CA GLY A 253 -2.21 -16.71 11.63
C GLY A 253 -3.67 -17.10 11.44
N GLU A 254 -4.41 -17.25 12.55
CA GLU A 254 -5.82 -17.67 12.53
C GLU A 254 -6.80 -16.61 11.98
N TYR A 255 -6.37 -15.33 11.89
CA TYR A 255 -7.18 -14.28 11.27
C TYR A 255 -7.11 -14.29 9.74
N GLU A 256 -6.26 -15.13 9.13
CA GLU A 256 -6.20 -15.24 7.67
C GLU A 256 -7.56 -15.72 7.10
N GLY A 257 -8.07 -14.96 6.11
CA GLY A 257 -9.40 -15.16 5.53
C GLY A 257 -10.56 -14.54 6.31
N GLU A 258 -10.30 -13.95 7.51
CA GLU A 258 -11.32 -13.31 8.34
C GLU A 258 -11.29 -11.78 8.23
N VAL A 259 -10.09 -11.20 8.10
CA VAL A 259 -9.86 -9.75 8.18
C VAL A 259 -9.44 -9.12 6.85
N ARG A 260 -9.38 -9.90 5.77
CA ARG A 260 -9.07 -9.44 4.40
C ARG A 260 -9.68 -10.37 3.35
N ASP A 261 -9.79 -9.91 2.12
CA ASP A 261 -10.43 -10.68 1.05
C ASP A 261 -9.56 -11.85 0.56
N ASN A 262 -8.23 -11.68 0.62
CA ASN A 262 -7.26 -12.69 0.18
C ASN A 262 -6.39 -13.13 1.35
N LEU A 263 -5.91 -14.38 1.31
CA LEU A 263 -4.87 -14.83 2.22
C LEU A 263 -3.58 -14.05 1.98
N TYR A 264 -2.80 -13.88 3.04
CA TYR A 264 -1.59 -13.06 3.01
C TYR A 264 -0.54 -13.58 2.02
N THR A 265 -0.08 -12.69 1.19
CA THR A 265 1.17 -12.79 0.44
C THR A 265 1.70 -11.39 0.18
N CYS A 266 2.95 -11.13 0.51
CA CYS A 266 3.61 -9.92 0.08
C CYS A 266 3.88 -10.01 -1.43
N GLN A 267 3.17 -9.20 -2.21
CA GLN A 267 3.22 -9.23 -3.68
C GLN A 267 4.46 -8.55 -4.27
N ALA A 268 5.30 -7.93 -3.42
CA ALA A 268 6.53 -7.29 -3.84
C ALA A 268 7.43 -8.26 -4.62
N GLY A 269 7.71 -7.96 -5.89
CA GLY A 269 8.54 -8.76 -6.79
C GLY A 269 7.87 -10.02 -7.36
N LEU A 270 6.65 -10.36 -6.94
CA LEU A 270 5.84 -11.44 -7.49
C LEU A 270 4.90 -10.94 -8.59
N SER A 271 4.19 -9.85 -8.31
CA SER A 271 3.25 -9.23 -9.24
C SER A 271 3.26 -7.70 -9.16
N VAL A 272 4.09 -7.14 -8.29
CA VAL A 272 4.20 -5.72 -8.02
C VAL A 272 5.65 -5.29 -8.19
N ALA A 273 5.85 -4.20 -8.95
CA ALA A 273 7.11 -3.49 -9.09
C ALA A 273 6.93 -2.00 -8.83
N SER A 274 8.03 -1.27 -8.67
CA SER A 274 8.02 0.19 -8.57
C SER A 274 9.21 0.82 -9.27
N VAL A 275 9.00 2.03 -9.79
CA VAL A 275 10.05 2.95 -10.20
C VAL A 275 10.06 4.10 -9.21
N LEU A 276 11.18 4.27 -8.51
CA LEU A 276 11.36 5.31 -7.49
C LEU A 276 11.79 6.64 -8.14
N ILE A 277 11.77 7.71 -7.37
CA ILE A 277 12.02 9.07 -7.84
C ILE A 277 13.38 9.26 -8.51
N ASP A 278 14.38 8.50 -8.09
CA ASP A 278 15.76 8.51 -8.63
C ASP A 278 15.98 7.53 -9.79
N GLY A 279 14.90 6.90 -10.26
CA GLY A 279 14.92 5.89 -11.31
C GLY A 279 15.19 4.48 -10.81
N SER A 280 15.42 4.26 -9.53
CA SER A 280 15.65 2.92 -8.98
C SER A 280 14.44 2.01 -9.21
N ILE A 281 14.71 0.77 -9.66
CA ILE A 281 13.71 -0.27 -9.86
C ILE A 281 13.64 -1.11 -8.59
N SER A 282 12.51 -1.04 -7.92
CA SER A 282 12.20 -1.78 -6.67
C SER A 282 10.91 -2.57 -6.81
N ALA A 283 10.54 -3.32 -5.79
CA ALA A 283 9.36 -4.17 -5.84
C ALA A 283 8.08 -3.53 -5.26
N CYS A 284 8.22 -2.51 -4.42
CA CYS A 284 7.08 -1.81 -3.83
C CYS A 284 7.52 -0.44 -3.31
N GLY A 285 6.68 0.58 -3.50
CA GLY A 285 6.95 1.93 -3.01
C GLY A 285 7.01 2.07 -1.48
N SER A 286 6.61 1.04 -0.72
CA SER A 286 6.73 1.00 0.74
C SER A 286 8.07 0.44 1.24
N ILE A 287 8.91 -0.12 0.37
CA ILE A 287 10.24 -0.64 0.72
C ILE A 287 11.20 0.52 0.73
N ARG A 288 11.80 0.82 1.89
CA ARG A 288 12.76 1.91 2.08
C ARG A 288 14.20 1.41 2.23
N SER A 289 14.37 0.14 2.56
CA SER A 289 15.66 -0.53 2.59
C SER A 289 16.19 -0.76 1.17
N ASP A 290 17.51 -0.87 1.03
CA ASP A 290 18.20 -1.01 -0.26
C ASP A 290 18.09 -2.42 -0.85
N TYR A 291 16.88 -2.72 -1.36
CA TYR A 291 16.61 -3.92 -2.15
C TYR A 291 16.41 -3.61 -3.63
N HIS A 292 16.98 -2.48 -4.13
CA HIS A 292 16.84 -2.08 -5.52
C HIS A 292 17.54 -3.07 -6.45
N GLN A 293 16.92 -3.39 -7.60
CA GLN A 293 17.43 -4.41 -8.51
C GLN A 293 18.02 -3.83 -9.81
N GLY A 294 17.88 -2.54 -10.01
CA GLY A 294 18.37 -1.82 -11.18
C GLY A 294 17.94 -0.36 -11.15
N ASN A 295 18.20 0.35 -12.26
CA ASN A 295 17.80 1.76 -12.41
C ASN A 295 17.44 2.03 -13.87
N ILE A 296 16.28 2.68 -14.12
CA ILE A 296 15.74 2.93 -15.48
C ILE A 296 16.66 3.77 -16.37
N TYR A 297 17.60 4.49 -15.79
CA TYR A 297 18.60 5.27 -16.53
C TYR A 297 19.81 4.44 -16.98
N LYS A 298 19.93 3.21 -16.53
CA LYS A 298 21.08 2.31 -16.79
C LYS A 298 20.64 0.96 -17.35
N ASP A 299 19.45 0.49 -16.99
CA ASP A 299 18.98 -0.86 -17.21
C ASP A 299 17.67 -0.87 -18.00
N ASP A 300 17.42 -1.94 -18.77
CA ASP A 300 16.09 -2.22 -19.32
C ASP A 300 15.19 -2.74 -18.21
N PHE A 301 14.02 -2.11 -18.00
CA PHE A 301 13.08 -2.49 -16.94
C PHE A 301 12.64 -3.96 -17.06
N ILE A 302 12.43 -4.44 -18.28
CA ILE A 302 11.98 -5.83 -18.51
C ILE A 302 13.08 -6.83 -18.15
N ASP A 303 14.35 -6.53 -18.51
CA ASP A 303 15.47 -7.38 -18.10
C ASP A 303 15.58 -7.46 -16.57
N VAL A 304 15.50 -6.32 -15.90
CA VAL A 304 15.54 -6.26 -14.44
C VAL A 304 14.38 -7.05 -13.83
N TRP A 305 13.13 -6.83 -14.30
CA TRP A 305 11.95 -7.53 -13.79
C TRP A 305 12.05 -9.04 -13.98
N GLU A 306 12.42 -9.50 -15.14
CA GLU A 306 12.49 -10.93 -15.45
C GLU A 306 13.64 -11.63 -14.72
N ASN A 307 14.83 -11.03 -14.69
CA ASN A 307 16.05 -11.75 -14.39
C ASN A 307 16.70 -11.38 -13.05
N ARG A 308 16.36 -10.23 -12.40
CA ARG A 308 17.10 -9.76 -11.23
C ARG A 308 16.26 -9.73 -9.94
N PHE A 309 14.97 -10.04 -9.99
CA PHE A 309 14.08 -9.99 -8.82
C PHE A 309 14.14 -11.23 -7.92
N GLN A 310 15.19 -12.02 -7.99
CA GLN A 310 15.35 -13.24 -7.18
C GLN A 310 15.28 -12.98 -5.66
N PRO A 311 15.83 -11.89 -5.10
CA PRO A 311 15.71 -11.61 -3.66
C PRO A 311 14.27 -11.48 -3.16
N TYR A 312 13.34 -11.13 -4.05
CA TYR A 312 11.92 -11.04 -3.73
C TYR A 312 11.16 -12.35 -3.98
N ARG A 313 11.59 -13.16 -4.93
CA ARG A 313 10.95 -14.39 -5.38
C ARG A 313 11.38 -15.60 -4.56
N ASP A 314 12.67 -15.77 -4.33
CA ASP A 314 13.21 -16.73 -3.38
C ASP A 314 13.47 -16.03 -2.03
N ARG A 315 12.62 -16.29 -1.07
CA ARG A 315 12.69 -15.71 0.28
C ARG A 315 13.32 -16.65 1.31
N SER A 316 14.02 -17.69 0.86
CA SER A 316 14.70 -18.64 1.74
C SER A 316 15.73 -17.94 2.64
N TRP A 317 16.37 -16.86 2.17
CA TRP A 317 17.32 -16.03 2.92
C TRP A 317 16.71 -15.35 4.15
N MET A 318 15.37 -15.18 4.19
CA MET A 318 14.66 -14.62 5.34
C MET A 318 14.45 -15.63 6.46
N LYS A 319 14.76 -16.92 6.22
CA LYS A 319 14.61 -17.99 7.21
C LYS A 319 15.75 -17.99 8.21
N LYS A 320 15.87 -16.89 8.98
CA LYS A 320 16.87 -16.69 10.03
C LYS A 320 16.19 -16.11 11.29
N ASP A 321 16.88 -16.08 12.40
CA ASP A 321 16.44 -15.53 13.68
C ASP A 321 15.03 -15.99 14.04
N LEU A 322 14.13 -15.08 14.35
CA LEU A 322 12.72 -15.35 14.66
C LEU A 322 11.99 -16.21 13.60
N CYS A 323 12.42 -16.11 12.36
CA CYS A 323 11.84 -16.87 11.24
C CYS A 323 12.47 -18.26 11.06
N GLY A 324 13.66 -18.53 11.65
CA GLY A 324 14.43 -19.76 11.46
C GLY A 324 13.64 -21.03 11.78
N ASP A 325 13.08 -21.09 12.99
CA ASP A 325 12.30 -22.23 13.47
C ASP A 325 10.78 -21.99 13.43
N CYS A 326 10.35 -20.91 12.76
CA CYS A 326 8.93 -20.57 12.70
C CYS A 326 8.14 -21.54 11.82
N LYS A 327 7.23 -22.29 12.42
CA LYS A 327 6.35 -23.24 11.73
C LYS A 327 5.44 -22.60 10.66
N TRP A 328 5.22 -21.28 10.75
CA TRP A 328 4.39 -20.51 9.83
C TRP A 328 5.19 -19.95 8.63
N PHE A 329 6.53 -20.06 8.65
CA PHE A 329 7.35 -19.55 7.57
C PHE A 329 6.93 -20.09 6.19
N ARG A 330 6.46 -21.34 6.12
CA ARG A 330 5.98 -21.96 4.89
C ARG A 330 4.81 -21.23 4.21
N TYR A 331 4.03 -20.44 4.98
CA TYR A 331 2.92 -19.61 4.48
C TYR A 331 3.28 -18.12 4.47
N CYS A 332 3.92 -17.65 5.53
CA CYS A 332 4.31 -16.26 5.75
C CYS A 332 5.46 -15.80 4.86
N GLN A 333 6.42 -16.68 4.60
CA GLN A 333 7.64 -16.40 3.82
C GLN A 333 8.39 -15.15 4.30
N GLY A 334 8.52 -14.98 5.61
CA GLY A 334 9.34 -13.93 6.21
C GLY A 334 8.66 -12.56 6.34
N ASN A 335 7.33 -12.49 6.23
CA ASN A 335 6.53 -11.27 6.37
C ASN A 335 6.64 -10.31 5.17
N GLY A 336 6.20 -9.05 5.32
CA GLY A 336 6.31 -8.03 4.28
C GLY A 336 7.75 -7.56 4.07
N MET A 337 8.16 -7.37 2.81
CA MET A 337 9.50 -6.87 2.48
C MET A 337 9.79 -5.49 3.11
N HIS A 338 8.79 -4.63 3.22
CA HIS A 338 8.91 -3.32 3.87
C HIS A 338 9.15 -3.38 5.39
N LEU A 339 9.06 -4.56 5.99
CA LEU A 339 9.37 -4.81 7.40
C LEU A 339 10.76 -5.45 7.59
N ARG A 340 11.63 -5.33 6.60
CA ARG A 340 13.03 -5.76 6.64
C ARG A 340 13.95 -4.56 6.52
N ASP A 341 15.01 -4.52 7.36
CA ASP A 341 16.09 -3.55 7.24
C ASP A 341 17.10 -3.93 6.14
N ASP A 342 18.12 -3.12 5.95
CA ASP A 342 19.15 -3.32 4.91
C ASP A 342 19.97 -4.61 5.13
N ASP A 343 20.09 -5.07 6.37
CA ASP A 343 20.75 -6.34 6.74
C ASP A 343 19.82 -7.55 6.63
N GLY A 344 18.56 -7.34 6.24
CA GLY A 344 17.53 -8.36 6.12
C GLY A 344 16.94 -8.83 7.44
N ASN A 345 17.15 -8.10 8.54
CA ASN A 345 16.52 -8.42 9.83
C ASN A 345 15.06 -8.02 9.83
N LEU A 346 14.24 -8.77 10.56
CA LEU A 346 12.81 -8.48 10.68
C LEU A 346 12.57 -7.39 11.71
N ILE A 347 12.04 -6.25 11.28
CA ILE A 347 11.72 -5.11 12.14
C ILE A 347 10.49 -5.40 13.01
N LEU A 348 9.45 -6.03 12.42
CA LEU A 348 8.18 -6.31 13.10
C LEU A 348 7.57 -7.61 12.60
N CYS A 349 7.12 -8.48 13.52
CA CYS A 349 6.36 -9.68 13.21
C CYS A 349 4.90 -9.54 13.66
N HIS A 350 3.97 -9.46 12.73
CA HIS A 350 2.54 -9.36 13.03
C HIS A 350 2.00 -10.59 13.75
N TYR A 351 2.47 -11.79 13.37
CA TYR A 351 2.05 -13.02 14.02
C TYR A 351 2.48 -13.10 15.50
N GLU A 352 3.68 -12.63 15.85
CA GLU A 352 4.13 -12.58 17.25
C GLU A 352 3.25 -11.67 18.11
N ARG A 353 2.73 -10.60 17.55
CA ARG A 353 1.83 -9.66 18.22
C ARG A 353 0.44 -10.25 18.54
N LEU A 354 0.09 -11.35 17.90
CA LEU A 354 -1.19 -12.07 18.09
C LEU A 354 -1.11 -13.22 19.08
N LYS A 355 0.09 -13.55 19.56
CA LYS A 355 0.31 -14.58 20.61
C LYS A 355 -0.01 -14.05 22.04
#